data_76c31c1fbab2c4ba56e69555272e95cc
#
_entry.id   76c31c1fbab2c4ba56e69555272e95cc
#
_cell.length_a   1.000
_cell.length_b   1.000
_cell.length_c   1.000
_cell.angle_alpha   90.00
_cell.angle_beta   90.00
_cell.angle_gamma   90.00
#
_symmetry.space_group_name_H-M   'P 1'
#
loop_
_entity.id
_entity.type
_entity.pdbx_description
1 polymer ?
#
loop_
_entity_poly.entity_id
_entity_poly.type
_entity_poly.pdbx_seq_one_letter_code
_entity_poly.pdbx_strand_id
1 'polypeptide(L)'
;MKLYKIYSRAIGLLFALSLLCVGCENEDILDINDLEISPSNPESVVIVEPDDGITSVNALTKAINENGDATYILRRDGVYYMEGKNVFKHNVVIKAENGSGKMPIIQPICDAQGALNADMIRLEGSATFENIYIIGKDAATGNLMQRLFRIDESN
;
A
#
# COMPACT_ATOMS: atom_id res chain seq x y z
N MET A 1 -27.77 38.74 48.63
CA MET A 1 -27.90 37.91 49.85
C MET A 1 -26.87 36.76 49.72
N LYS A 2 -25.89 36.83 50.59
CA LYS A 2 -24.91 35.87 51.10
C LYS A 2 -24.07 35.03 50.09
N LEU A 3 -22.83 35.50 50.06
CA LEU A 3 -21.60 34.77 49.79
C LEU A 3 -21.47 33.49 50.65
N TYR A 4 -20.91 32.42 50.05
CA TYR A 4 -20.06 31.52 50.82
C TYR A 4 -18.78 31.21 50.05
N LYS A 5 -17.72 31.82 50.56
CA LYS A 5 -16.32 31.43 50.35
C LYS A 5 -16.10 30.14 51.12
N ILE A 6 -15.62 29.12 50.51
CA ILE A 6 -14.97 28.02 51.20
C ILE A 6 -13.55 27.90 50.67
N TYR A 7 -12.63 28.36 51.49
CA TYR A 7 -11.23 28.00 51.45
C TYR A 7 -11.11 26.58 51.97
N SER A 8 -10.49 25.72 51.27
CA SER A 8 -9.89 24.52 51.81
C SER A 8 -8.45 24.42 51.39
N ARG A 9 -7.61 24.65 52.35
CA ARG A 9 -6.19 24.31 52.38
C ARG A 9 -6.08 22.80 52.53
N ALA A 10 -5.28 22.21 51.74
CA ALA A 10 -4.59 20.97 52.03
C ALA A 10 -3.34 20.97 51.13
N ILE A 11 -2.24 21.45 51.61
CA ILE A 11 -1.20 20.72 52.35
C ILE A 11 -0.67 19.60 51.47
N GLY A 12 0.55 19.88 51.05
CA GLY A 12 1.44 18.97 50.36
C GLY A 12 1.70 17.66 51.10
N LEU A 13 1.76 16.66 50.36
CA LEU A 13 2.50 15.47 50.75
C LEU A 13 3.39 15.07 49.56
N LEU A 14 4.63 15.51 49.71
CA LEU A 14 5.75 14.90 48.98
C LEU A 14 5.82 13.45 49.41
N PHE A 15 5.43 12.53 48.54
CA PHE A 15 5.86 11.18 48.65
C PHE A 15 6.93 10.93 47.56
N ALA A 16 8.16 11.15 47.98
CA ALA A 16 9.30 10.57 47.36
C ALA A 16 9.21 9.06 47.58
N LEU A 17 8.60 8.36 46.65
CA LEU A 17 8.70 6.90 46.57
C LEU A 17 9.77 6.57 45.53
N SER A 18 10.99 6.57 46.02
CA SER A 18 12.11 5.92 45.38
C SER A 18 11.84 4.42 45.33
N LEU A 19 11.17 3.95 44.32
CA LEU A 19 11.19 2.52 43.99
C LEU A 19 12.43 2.23 43.22
N LEU A 20 13.34 1.61 43.91
CA LEU A 20 14.40 0.77 43.39
C LEU A 20 13.77 -0.34 42.55
N CYS A 21 13.67 -0.16 41.25
CA CYS A 21 13.64 -1.26 40.32
C CYS A 21 15.08 -1.57 39.94
N VAL A 22 15.69 -2.35 40.82
CA VAL A 22 16.91 -3.11 40.50
C VAL A 22 16.47 -4.23 39.56
N GLY A 23 17.11 -4.30 38.41
CA GLY A 23 17.35 -5.54 37.68
C GLY A 23 16.24 -6.01 36.77
N CYS A 24 16.26 -5.58 35.54
CA CYS A 24 16.22 -6.47 34.38
C CYS A 24 17.40 -6.11 33.51
N GLU A 25 18.46 -6.86 33.71
CA GLU A 25 19.59 -6.89 32.80
C GLU A 25 19.15 -7.55 31.50
N ASN A 26 19.47 -6.87 30.41
CA ASN A 26 19.79 -7.41 29.10
C ASN A 26 18.82 -8.43 28.51
N GLU A 27 17.68 -7.97 28.07
CA GLU A 27 17.22 -8.48 26.79
C GLU A 27 17.86 -7.55 25.74
N ASP A 28 18.70 -8.14 24.89
CA ASP A 28 19.19 -7.53 23.67
C ASP A 28 17.96 -7.05 22.89
N ILE A 29 17.56 -5.81 23.15
CA ILE A 29 16.66 -5.11 22.26
C ILE A 29 17.47 -4.95 21.00
N LEU A 30 17.23 -5.85 20.04
CA LEU A 30 17.65 -5.67 18.67
C LEU A 30 17.24 -4.26 18.31
N ASP A 31 18.24 -3.41 18.13
CA ASP A 31 18.04 -2.02 17.77
C ASP A 31 17.40 -2.01 16.38
N ILE A 32 16.07 -1.87 16.36
CA ILE A 32 15.27 -1.86 15.11
C ILE A 32 15.65 -0.65 14.23
N ASN A 33 16.53 0.22 14.72
CA ASN A 33 17.06 1.34 13.97
C ASN A 33 18.13 0.93 12.94
N ASP A 34 18.68 -0.30 13.01
CA ASP A 34 19.62 -0.81 12.01
C ASP A 34 18.93 -1.53 10.83
N LEU A 35 17.62 -1.69 10.87
CA LEU A 35 16.86 -2.02 9.69
C LEU A 35 16.49 -0.72 8.96
N GLU A 36 17.48 -0.02 8.42
CA GLU A 36 17.26 0.85 7.28
C GLU A 36 16.82 0.00 6.07
N ILE A 37 15.60 -0.53 6.14
CA ILE A 37 14.85 -0.80 4.93
C ILE A 37 14.43 0.58 4.45
N SER A 38 15.40 1.32 3.92
CA SER A 38 15.10 2.44 3.04
C SER A 38 14.42 1.80 1.83
N PRO A 39 13.11 1.97 1.61
CA PRO A 39 12.55 1.64 0.31
C PRO A 39 13.38 2.50 -0.64
N SER A 40 14.15 1.87 -1.51
CA SER A 40 14.83 2.56 -2.59
C SER A 40 13.71 3.28 -3.35
N ASN A 41 13.51 4.58 -3.02
CA ASN A 41 12.51 5.38 -3.71
C ASN A 41 13.05 5.51 -5.13
N PRO A 42 12.45 4.85 -6.13
CA PRO A 42 12.97 4.92 -7.48
C PRO A 42 12.94 6.37 -7.92
N GLU A 43 14.08 6.91 -8.38
CA GLU A 43 14.23 8.30 -8.80
C GLU A 43 13.29 8.64 -9.97
N SER A 44 12.90 7.63 -10.75
CA SER A 44 12.01 7.78 -11.90
C SER A 44 10.54 7.83 -11.47
N VAL A 45 9.80 8.81 -12.00
CA VAL A 45 8.36 8.95 -11.79
C VAL A 45 7.64 8.84 -13.13
N VAL A 46 6.69 7.91 -13.22
CA VAL A 46 5.89 7.65 -14.42
C VAL A 46 4.42 7.89 -14.10
N ILE A 47 3.76 8.73 -14.88
CA ILE A 47 2.31 8.93 -14.78
C ILE A 47 1.65 7.94 -15.72
N VAL A 48 0.71 7.15 -15.18
CA VAL A 48 -0.03 6.14 -15.95
C VAL A 48 -1.46 6.63 -16.15
N GLU A 49 -1.86 6.75 -17.42
CA GLU A 49 -3.25 7.08 -17.74
C GLU A 49 -4.14 5.85 -17.58
N PRO A 50 -5.41 6.01 -17.17
CA PRO A 50 -6.33 4.89 -16.95
C PRO A 50 -6.70 4.17 -18.25
N ASP A 51 -7.05 2.90 -18.10
CA ASP A 51 -7.60 2.09 -19.19
C ASP A 51 -9.07 2.47 -19.47
N ASP A 52 -9.51 2.29 -20.73
CA ASP A 52 -10.94 2.42 -21.10
C ASP A 52 -11.69 1.08 -21.07
N GLY A 53 -10.96 -0.04 -20.93
CA GLY A 53 -11.53 -1.38 -20.87
C GLY A 53 -12.03 -1.94 -22.20
N ILE A 54 -11.86 -1.20 -23.30
CA ILE A 54 -12.30 -1.56 -24.65
C ILE A 54 -11.12 -1.57 -25.62
N THR A 55 -10.45 -0.45 -25.74
CA THR A 55 -9.29 -0.27 -26.65
C THR A 55 -7.97 -0.26 -25.90
N SER A 56 -7.99 0.05 -24.62
CA SER A 56 -6.83 0.00 -23.73
C SER A 56 -7.08 -0.91 -22.52
N VAL A 57 -6.15 -1.82 -22.30
CA VAL A 57 -6.02 -2.66 -21.12
C VAL A 57 -4.56 -2.82 -20.79
N ASN A 58 -4.24 -3.15 -19.53
CA ASN A 58 -2.89 -3.36 -19.06
C ASN A 58 -1.97 -2.11 -19.11
N ALA A 59 -2.53 -0.89 -19.05
CA ALA A 59 -1.73 0.35 -19.09
C ALA A 59 -0.64 0.34 -18.01
N LEU A 60 -0.98 -0.06 -16.78
CA LEU A 60 -0.01 -0.16 -15.69
C LEU A 60 1.09 -1.20 -15.98
N THR A 61 0.72 -2.39 -16.42
CA THR A 61 1.69 -3.45 -16.75
C THR A 61 2.63 -3.04 -17.89
N LYS A 62 2.09 -2.36 -18.91
CA LYS A 62 2.90 -1.82 -20.02
C LYS A 62 3.89 -0.78 -19.50
N ALA A 63 3.41 0.17 -18.72
CA ALA A 63 4.27 1.20 -18.14
C ALA A 63 5.42 0.60 -17.30
N ILE A 64 5.14 -0.41 -16.46
CA ILE A 64 6.16 -1.10 -15.67
C ILE A 64 7.17 -1.82 -16.55
N ASN A 65 6.72 -2.51 -17.58
CA ASN A 65 7.63 -3.24 -18.50
C ASN A 65 8.52 -2.30 -19.32
N GLU A 66 8.04 -1.11 -19.61
CA GLU A 66 8.78 -0.10 -20.40
C GLU A 66 9.77 0.71 -19.56
N ASN A 67 9.44 0.98 -18.28
CA ASN A 67 10.20 1.91 -17.45
C ASN A 67 10.96 1.25 -16.29
N GLY A 68 10.65 0.01 -15.93
CA GLY A 68 11.39 -0.73 -14.91
C GLY A 68 11.13 -0.26 -13.48
N ASP A 69 12.20 -0.13 -12.71
CA ASP A 69 12.16 0.36 -11.31
C ASP A 69 11.78 1.84 -11.29
N ALA A 70 10.55 2.14 -10.81
CA ALA A 70 10.02 3.49 -10.82
C ALA A 70 8.88 3.67 -9.81
N THR A 71 8.51 4.93 -9.56
CA THR A 71 7.26 5.31 -8.90
C THR A 71 6.19 5.56 -9.98
N TYR A 72 5.13 4.77 -9.96
CA TYR A 72 4.00 4.87 -10.89
C TYR A 72 2.84 5.62 -10.24
N ILE A 73 2.48 6.77 -10.80
CA ILE A 73 1.37 7.59 -10.34
C ILE A 73 0.12 7.26 -11.14
N LEU A 74 -0.89 6.72 -10.47
CA LEU A 74 -2.19 6.43 -11.06
C LEU A 74 -3.13 7.62 -10.90
N ARG A 75 -3.80 8.03 -11.99
CA ARG A 75 -4.79 9.09 -11.97
C ARG A 75 -5.95 8.76 -11.05
N ARG A 76 -6.42 9.74 -10.28
CA ARG A 76 -7.64 9.59 -9.49
C ARG A 76 -8.84 9.38 -10.42
N ASP A 77 -9.89 8.73 -9.88
CA ASP A 77 -11.09 8.30 -10.60
C ASP A 77 -10.82 7.30 -11.75
N GLY A 78 -9.56 6.92 -11.97
CA GLY A 78 -9.14 5.99 -13.01
C GLY A 78 -9.36 4.52 -12.65
N VAL A 79 -9.56 3.69 -13.68
CA VAL A 79 -9.57 2.23 -13.56
C VAL A 79 -8.45 1.66 -14.42
N TYR A 80 -7.72 0.69 -13.85
CA TYR A 80 -6.57 0.02 -14.49
C TYR A 80 -6.88 -1.46 -14.60
N TYR A 81 -7.18 -1.90 -15.81
CA TYR A 81 -7.61 -3.26 -16.08
C TYR A 81 -6.43 -4.19 -16.26
N MET A 82 -6.50 -5.33 -15.58
CA MET A 82 -5.50 -6.39 -15.65
C MET A 82 -6.05 -7.57 -16.44
N GLU A 83 -5.71 -7.64 -17.73
CA GLU A 83 -6.06 -8.74 -18.61
C GLU A 83 -4.90 -9.75 -18.70
N GLY A 84 -5.22 -11.04 -18.63
CA GLY A 84 -4.26 -12.11 -18.81
C GLY A 84 -3.20 -12.19 -17.69
N LYS A 85 -1.95 -12.48 -18.07
CA LYS A 85 -0.84 -12.67 -17.13
C LYS A 85 -0.05 -11.37 -16.95
N ASN A 86 -0.15 -10.77 -15.78
CA ASN A 86 0.59 -9.57 -15.40
C ASN A 86 1.74 -9.93 -14.46
N VAL A 87 2.98 -9.72 -14.89
CA VAL A 87 4.19 -10.05 -14.11
C VAL A 87 4.98 -8.77 -13.86
N PHE A 88 5.17 -8.43 -12.58
CA PHE A 88 5.98 -7.29 -12.16
C PHE A 88 7.34 -7.83 -11.71
N LYS A 89 8.36 -7.63 -12.57
CA LYS A 89 9.74 -8.08 -12.33
C LYS A 89 10.60 -7.05 -11.63
N HIS A 90 10.13 -5.83 -11.56
CA HIS A 90 10.84 -4.66 -11.07
C HIS A 90 10.40 -4.29 -9.66
N ASN A 91 11.22 -3.47 -9.00
CA ASN A 91 10.87 -2.87 -7.71
C ASN A 91 10.05 -1.62 -7.97
N VAL A 92 8.77 -1.66 -7.64
CA VAL A 92 7.83 -0.61 -8.01
C VAL A 92 7.12 -0.01 -6.81
N VAL A 93 6.91 1.29 -6.85
CA VAL A 93 5.98 2.00 -5.97
C VAL A 93 4.80 2.46 -6.82
N ILE A 94 3.61 2.00 -6.50
CA ILE A 94 2.39 2.33 -7.24
C ILE A 94 1.49 3.11 -6.31
N LYS A 95 1.18 4.37 -6.64
CA LYS A 95 0.41 5.24 -5.77
C LYS A 95 -0.57 6.12 -6.53
N ALA A 96 -1.62 6.54 -5.81
CA ALA A 96 -2.55 7.51 -6.36
C ALA A 96 -1.90 8.87 -6.57
N GLU A 97 -2.34 9.57 -7.61
CA GLU A 97 -2.09 11.00 -7.80
C GLU A 97 -2.52 11.79 -6.55
N ASN A 98 -1.74 12.82 -6.19
CA ASN A 98 -2.13 13.73 -5.12
C ASN A 98 -3.34 14.56 -5.52
N GLY A 99 -4.19 14.88 -4.55
CA GLY A 99 -5.36 15.74 -4.78
C GLY A 99 -6.69 15.12 -4.35
N SER A 100 -7.78 15.68 -4.85
CA SER A 100 -9.15 15.23 -4.62
C SER A 100 -9.59 14.22 -5.69
N GLY A 101 -10.65 13.45 -5.42
CA GLY A 101 -11.18 12.41 -6.29
C GLY A 101 -11.13 11.04 -5.62
N LYS A 102 -11.76 10.05 -6.26
CA LYS A 102 -11.76 8.67 -5.78
C LYS A 102 -10.36 8.07 -5.95
N MET A 103 -10.01 7.13 -5.09
CA MET A 103 -8.79 6.35 -5.27
C MET A 103 -8.87 5.56 -6.58
N PRO A 104 -7.76 5.45 -7.33
CA PRO A 104 -7.71 4.63 -8.53
C PRO A 104 -7.98 3.16 -8.20
N ILE A 105 -8.54 2.44 -9.16
CA ILE A 105 -8.92 1.05 -9.02
C ILE A 105 -8.05 0.20 -9.92
N ILE A 106 -7.43 -0.85 -9.37
CA ILE A 106 -6.82 -1.93 -10.12
C ILE A 106 -7.79 -3.12 -10.08
N GLN A 107 -8.20 -3.61 -11.25
CA GLN A 107 -9.26 -4.60 -11.38
C GLN A 107 -8.98 -5.58 -12.52
N PRO A 108 -9.25 -6.89 -12.34
CA PRO A 108 -9.11 -7.84 -13.44
C PRO A 108 -10.19 -7.65 -14.48
N ILE A 109 -9.86 -7.99 -15.71
CA ILE A 109 -10.81 -8.14 -16.81
C ILE A 109 -10.52 -9.46 -17.53
N CYS A 110 -11.58 -10.22 -17.90
CA CYS A 110 -11.43 -11.42 -18.69
C CYS A 110 -10.96 -11.10 -20.11
N ASP A 111 -10.26 -12.05 -20.72
CA ASP A 111 -9.85 -11.96 -22.12
C ASP A 111 -11.07 -12.08 -23.08
N ALA A 112 -10.80 -11.97 -24.37
CA ALA A 112 -11.82 -12.07 -25.43
C ALA A 112 -12.56 -13.43 -25.45
N GLN A 113 -12.02 -14.46 -24.81
CA GLN A 113 -12.61 -15.77 -24.63
C GLN A 113 -13.42 -15.91 -23.35
N GLY A 114 -13.47 -14.86 -22.54
CA GLY A 114 -14.15 -14.83 -21.24
C GLY A 114 -13.37 -15.53 -20.12
N ALA A 115 -12.08 -15.80 -20.32
CA ALA A 115 -11.24 -16.46 -19.34
C ALA A 115 -10.54 -15.44 -18.43
N LEU A 116 -10.50 -15.75 -17.13
CA LEU A 116 -9.70 -15.06 -16.14
C LEU A 116 -8.41 -15.85 -15.89
N ASN A 117 -7.31 -15.14 -15.77
CA ASN A 117 -6.08 -15.75 -15.27
C ASN A 117 -6.24 -16.14 -13.79
N ALA A 118 -5.48 -17.12 -13.31
CA ALA A 118 -5.54 -17.55 -11.91
C ALA A 118 -5.04 -16.48 -10.95
N ASP A 119 -4.02 -15.72 -11.36
CA ASP A 119 -3.41 -14.64 -10.59
C ASP A 119 -3.65 -13.31 -11.32
N MET A 120 -4.07 -12.26 -10.59
CA MET A 120 -4.18 -10.93 -11.18
C MET A 120 -2.80 -10.32 -11.43
N ILE A 121 -1.93 -10.37 -10.42
CA ILE A 121 -0.57 -9.86 -10.49
C ILE A 121 0.38 -10.91 -9.90
N ARG A 122 1.44 -11.23 -10.64
CA ARG A 122 2.56 -12.03 -10.18
C ARG A 122 3.73 -11.11 -9.88
N LEU A 123 4.24 -11.16 -8.67
CA LEU A 123 5.38 -10.37 -8.22
C LEU A 123 6.64 -11.23 -8.28
N GLU A 124 7.60 -10.80 -9.07
CA GLU A 124 8.98 -11.32 -9.16
C GLU A 124 9.98 -10.29 -8.61
N GLY A 125 9.54 -9.04 -8.40
CA GLY A 125 10.21 -7.95 -7.69
C GLY A 125 9.39 -7.50 -6.48
N SER A 126 9.78 -6.39 -5.86
CA SER A 126 9.02 -5.78 -4.77
C SER A 126 7.96 -4.80 -5.31
N ALA A 127 6.82 -4.72 -4.63
CA ALA A 127 5.78 -3.76 -4.98
C ALA A 127 5.17 -3.13 -3.72
N THR A 128 5.08 -1.81 -3.73
CA THR A 128 4.38 -1.01 -2.71
C THR A 128 3.15 -0.39 -3.34
N PHE A 129 2.00 -0.48 -2.67
CA PHE A 129 0.75 0.11 -3.13
C PHE A 129 0.25 1.13 -2.11
N GLU A 130 0.03 2.39 -2.56
CA GLU A 130 -0.38 3.49 -1.69
C GLU A 130 -1.65 4.18 -2.21
N ASN A 131 -2.68 4.24 -1.36
CA ASN A 131 -3.95 4.92 -1.68
C ASN A 131 -4.63 4.40 -2.95
N ILE A 132 -4.67 3.08 -3.13
CA ILE A 132 -5.23 2.39 -4.30
C ILE A 132 -6.25 1.35 -3.83
N TYR A 133 -7.34 1.22 -4.57
CA TYR A 133 -8.26 0.08 -4.43
C TYR A 133 -7.83 -1.05 -5.36
N ILE A 134 -7.70 -2.25 -4.79
CA ILE A 134 -7.45 -3.46 -5.56
C ILE A 134 -8.67 -4.36 -5.42
N ILE A 135 -9.35 -4.63 -6.52
CA ILE A 135 -10.61 -5.36 -6.57
C ILE A 135 -10.36 -6.69 -7.27
N GLY A 136 -10.66 -7.81 -6.60
CA GLY A 136 -10.51 -9.16 -7.15
C GLY A 136 -11.73 -9.68 -7.90
N LYS A 137 -12.55 -8.79 -8.44
CA LYS A 137 -13.76 -9.12 -9.17
C LYS A 137 -13.62 -8.64 -10.60
N ASP A 138 -13.81 -9.55 -11.55
CA ASP A 138 -13.79 -9.24 -12.98
C ASP A 138 -14.80 -8.15 -13.35
N ALA A 139 -14.32 -7.15 -14.08
CA ALA A 139 -15.12 -6.00 -14.47
C ALA A 139 -16.27 -6.35 -15.42
N ALA A 140 -16.08 -7.34 -16.29
CA ALA A 140 -17.05 -7.70 -17.33
C ALA A 140 -18.09 -8.72 -16.82
N THR A 141 -17.64 -9.80 -16.17
CA THR A 141 -18.51 -10.92 -15.79
C THR A 141 -18.91 -10.91 -14.32
N GLY A 142 -18.17 -10.20 -13.49
CA GLY A 142 -18.35 -10.20 -12.05
C GLY A 142 -17.80 -11.44 -11.33
N ASN A 143 -17.09 -12.32 -12.03
CA ASN A 143 -16.45 -13.49 -11.45
C ASN A 143 -15.29 -13.11 -10.54
N LEU A 144 -15.06 -13.91 -9.51
CA LEU A 144 -13.95 -13.65 -8.57
C LEU A 144 -12.67 -14.31 -9.06
N MET A 145 -11.56 -13.57 -8.89
CA MET A 145 -10.21 -14.11 -9.07
C MET A 145 -9.90 -15.17 -8.02
N GLN A 146 -9.06 -16.14 -8.38
CA GLN A 146 -8.54 -17.10 -7.41
C GLN A 146 -7.53 -16.42 -6.45
N ARG A 147 -6.66 -15.58 -6.99
CA ARG A 147 -5.64 -14.85 -6.22
C ARG A 147 -5.45 -13.45 -6.78
N LEU A 148 -5.34 -12.47 -5.87
CA LEU A 148 -4.95 -11.10 -6.24
C LEU A 148 -3.45 -11.04 -6.55
N PHE A 149 -2.65 -11.65 -5.68
CA PHE A 149 -1.21 -11.66 -5.80
C PHE A 149 -0.66 -13.08 -5.73
N ARG A 150 0.36 -13.33 -6.51
CA ARG A 150 1.28 -14.44 -6.36
C ARG A 150 2.68 -13.87 -6.21
N ILE A 151 3.36 -14.23 -5.15
CA ILE A 151 4.76 -13.86 -4.90
C ILE A 151 5.59 -15.08 -5.28
N ASP A 152 6.51 -14.90 -6.19
CA ASP A 152 7.51 -15.91 -6.50
C ASP A 152 8.84 -15.50 -5.87
N GLU A 153 9.45 -16.42 -5.16
CA GLU A 153 10.79 -16.20 -4.64
C GLU A 153 11.76 -16.02 -5.83
N SER A 154 12.53 -14.94 -5.79
CA SER A 154 13.66 -14.79 -6.71
C SER A 154 14.73 -15.82 -6.31
N ASN A 155 15.00 -16.75 -7.20
CA ASN A 155 16.11 -17.70 -7.05
C ASN A 155 17.46 -16.96 -7.14
#